data_2f09bf073da97debc60c3d3ddeecea53
#
_entry.id   2f09bf073da97debc60c3d3ddeecea53
#
_cell.length_a   1.000
_cell.length_b   1.000
_cell.length_c   1.000
_cell.angle_alpha   90.00
_cell.angle_beta   90.00
_cell.angle_gamma   90.00
#
_symmetry.space_group_name_H-M   'P 1'
#
loop_
_entity.id
_entity.type
_entity.pdbx_description
1 polymer ?
#
loop_
_entity_poly.entity_id
_entity_poly.type
_entity_poly.pdbx_seq_one_letter_code
_entity_poly.pdbx_strand_id
1 'polypeptide(L)'
;MIRYIFIFFLTLIAISSVECNAQIASPNKVVSHKPVIITGADQTEKYLPYLKGKRIGLVANQSSIIGTVSSVDSLSSLGINIVKVFGPEHGFRGNASNGAVVNNETDAKTGIPIISLYGKNQKPTKEQLADIDLIVFDIQDVGCRYYTNINTLEYVMEACAENGKQLLILDRPNPNAYVVDGPVMTDDKFKSAIGIHYTPMTHGMTIGEFAQYLNGEGYLKNPCKIKIIKVANYNHDMPYVLPVNPSPNLNTQQAVMLFPSLCMFEGTAINEGRGTYTPFTILGAPALKGKYAFSYKPVSIPGMSERPNHKDSVCYGLDLSTYAIDRLVKSRQISLSWLIELYNAYPDKANFFTPGRADQDISAFDLRIGTDQLRKQIIAGVSEADIRKSWEPGLQKFKAIRMKYLLYP
;
A
#
# COMPACT_ATOMS: atom_id res chain seq x y z
N MET A 1 22.70 73.66 -60.49
CA MET A 1 24.01 74.11 -60.96
C MET A 1 25.09 73.07 -60.54
N ILE A 2 25.79 72.45 -61.57
CA ILE A 2 27.04 71.76 -61.50
C ILE A 2 27.09 70.46 -60.67
N ARG A 3 26.94 69.30 -61.26
CA ARG A 3 27.85 68.27 -61.83
C ARG A 3 29.21 68.18 -61.09
N TYR A 4 29.54 66.99 -60.52
CA TYR A 4 30.79 66.31 -60.83
C TYR A 4 30.62 64.78 -60.63
N ILE A 5 30.96 64.04 -61.66
CA ILE A 5 31.15 62.59 -61.84
C ILE A 5 32.54 62.26 -61.32
N PHE A 6 32.72 61.19 -60.53
CA PHE A 6 33.98 60.50 -60.44
C PHE A 6 33.78 59.02 -60.52
N ILE A 7 34.32 58.43 -61.54
CA ILE A 7 34.47 56.99 -61.85
C ILE A 7 35.72 56.53 -61.07
N PHE A 8 35.63 55.44 -60.37
CA PHE A 8 36.82 54.70 -60.00
C PHE A 8 36.63 53.19 -60.20
N PHE A 9 37.71 52.58 -60.69
CA PHE A 9 37.87 51.28 -61.30
C PHE A 9 37.69 50.09 -60.36
N LEU A 10 37.13 49.01 -60.87
CA LEU A 10 37.12 47.65 -60.36
C LEU A 10 38.54 47.07 -60.23
N THR A 11 38.82 46.41 -59.14
CA THR A 11 39.76 45.29 -59.10
C THR A 11 39.09 44.12 -58.36
N LEU A 12 38.82 43.10 -59.15
CA LEU A 12 38.34 41.80 -58.70
C LEU A 12 39.50 41.05 -58.04
N ILE A 13 39.38 40.75 -56.77
CA ILE A 13 40.22 39.73 -56.12
C ILE A 13 39.28 38.55 -55.75
N ALA A 14 39.44 37.46 -56.51
CA ALA A 14 38.77 36.20 -56.19
C ALA A 14 39.46 35.55 -55.00
N ILE A 15 38.75 35.50 -53.87
CA ILE A 15 39.16 34.69 -52.73
C ILE A 15 38.31 33.45 -52.75
N SER A 16 38.90 32.31 -53.07
CA SER A 16 38.30 30.98 -52.95
C SER A 16 38.17 30.63 -51.47
N SER A 17 36.92 30.69 -50.95
CA SER A 17 36.60 30.17 -49.63
C SER A 17 36.45 28.65 -49.71
N VAL A 18 37.36 27.92 -49.10
CA VAL A 18 37.21 26.49 -48.79
C VAL A 18 36.21 26.39 -47.62
N GLU A 19 34.99 25.99 -47.90
CA GLU A 19 34.01 25.61 -46.87
C GLU A 19 34.43 24.29 -46.25
N CYS A 20 34.98 24.34 -45.05
CA CYS A 20 35.20 23.19 -44.21
C CYS A 20 33.87 22.83 -43.54
N ASN A 21 33.08 21.89 -44.14
CA ASN A 21 31.90 21.32 -43.56
C ASN A 21 32.32 20.43 -42.37
N ALA A 22 32.42 21.01 -41.16
CA ALA A 22 32.46 20.28 -39.94
C ALA A 22 31.00 19.82 -39.61
N GLN A 23 30.66 18.58 -39.97
CA GLN A 23 29.49 17.91 -39.46
C GLN A 23 29.64 17.80 -37.94
N ILE A 24 28.95 18.70 -37.20
CA ILE A 24 28.73 18.55 -35.75
C ILE A 24 27.78 17.37 -35.59
N ALA A 25 28.37 16.21 -35.27
CA ALA A 25 27.59 15.07 -34.82
C ALA A 25 26.79 15.49 -33.57
N SER A 26 25.49 15.62 -33.68
CA SER A 26 24.58 15.81 -32.55
C SER A 26 24.79 14.65 -31.57
N PRO A 27 25.04 14.91 -30.28
CA PRO A 27 25.12 13.81 -29.34
C PRO A 27 23.74 13.14 -29.32
N ASN A 28 23.69 11.89 -29.76
CA ASN A 28 22.53 11.03 -29.57
C ASN A 28 22.18 11.06 -28.07
N LYS A 29 21.14 11.82 -27.70
CA LYS A 29 20.51 11.67 -26.39
C LYS A 29 20.02 10.23 -26.32
N VAL A 30 20.78 9.37 -25.67
CA VAL A 30 20.30 8.07 -25.22
C VAL A 30 19.15 8.39 -24.27
N VAL A 31 17.92 8.33 -24.77
CA VAL A 31 16.72 8.37 -23.95
C VAL A 31 16.76 7.09 -23.15
N SER A 32 17.27 7.15 -21.94
CA SER A 32 17.19 6.06 -20.97
C SER A 32 15.72 5.85 -20.65
N HIS A 33 15.06 4.97 -21.40
CA HIS A 33 13.74 4.48 -21.00
C HIS A 33 13.91 3.69 -19.72
N LYS A 34 13.43 4.24 -18.59
CA LYS A 34 13.32 3.45 -17.37
C LYS A 34 12.49 2.21 -17.70
N PRO A 35 12.96 1.00 -17.35
CA PRO A 35 12.21 -0.21 -17.66
C PRO A 35 10.82 -0.14 -17.02
N VAL A 36 9.79 -0.50 -17.77
CA VAL A 36 8.42 -0.55 -17.28
C VAL A 36 8.30 -1.70 -16.29
N ILE A 37 7.77 -1.41 -15.11
CA ILE A 37 7.47 -2.44 -14.10
C ILE A 37 6.29 -3.26 -14.62
N ILE A 38 6.43 -4.61 -14.63
CA ILE A 38 5.40 -5.53 -15.09
C ILE A 38 5.01 -6.40 -13.89
N THR A 39 3.75 -6.32 -13.47
CA THR A 39 3.25 -7.11 -12.33
C THR A 39 3.28 -8.61 -12.63
N GLY A 40 3.21 -9.46 -11.60
CA GLY A 40 3.05 -10.90 -11.80
C GLY A 40 1.80 -11.23 -12.62
N ALA A 41 0.71 -10.49 -12.39
CA ALA A 41 -0.56 -10.68 -13.09
C ALA A 41 -0.47 -10.38 -14.60
N ASP A 42 0.32 -9.37 -14.99
CA ASP A 42 0.47 -8.98 -16.40
C ASP A 42 1.32 -9.98 -17.22
N GLN A 43 2.06 -10.89 -16.58
CA GLN A 43 2.92 -11.88 -17.22
C GLN A 43 2.17 -13.19 -17.49
N THR A 44 1.04 -13.10 -18.19
CA THR A 44 0.09 -14.20 -18.41
C THR A 44 0.74 -15.43 -19.05
N GLU A 45 1.71 -15.24 -19.93
CA GLU A 45 2.46 -16.30 -20.60
C GLU A 45 3.20 -17.23 -19.60
N LYS A 46 3.55 -16.72 -18.44
CA LYS A 46 4.28 -17.48 -17.40
C LYS A 46 3.40 -18.41 -16.57
N TYR A 47 2.09 -18.13 -16.50
CA TYR A 47 1.23 -18.89 -15.60
C TYR A 47 -0.04 -19.47 -16.25
N LEU A 48 -0.51 -18.94 -17.39
CA LEU A 48 -1.66 -19.53 -18.08
C LEU A 48 -1.50 -21.02 -18.38
N PRO A 49 -0.35 -21.52 -18.87
CA PRO A 49 -0.16 -22.97 -19.06
C PRO A 49 -0.35 -23.77 -17.77
N TYR A 50 0.01 -23.16 -16.63
CA TYR A 50 -0.12 -23.80 -15.32
C TYR A 50 -1.57 -23.81 -14.80
N LEU A 51 -2.42 -22.85 -15.22
CA LEU A 51 -3.83 -22.77 -14.85
C LEU A 51 -4.74 -23.66 -15.69
N LYS A 52 -4.37 -23.94 -16.95
CA LYS A 52 -5.19 -24.70 -17.89
C LYS A 52 -5.58 -26.08 -17.34
N GLY A 53 -6.87 -26.43 -17.49
CA GLY A 53 -7.43 -27.71 -17.05
C GLY A 53 -7.65 -27.85 -15.54
N LYS A 54 -7.37 -26.81 -14.75
CA LYS A 54 -7.60 -26.81 -13.30
C LYS A 54 -8.84 -25.98 -12.92
N ARG A 55 -9.47 -26.37 -11.84
CA ARG A 55 -10.53 -25.61 -11.17
C ARG A 55 -9.86 -24.60 -10.24
N ILE A 56 -10.03 -23.32 -10.54
CA ILE A 56 -9.30 -22.23 -9.89
C ILE A 56 -10.20 -21.55 -8.85
N GLY A 57 -9.69 -21.40 -7.61
CA GLY A 57 -10.18 -20.42 -6.66
C GLY A 57 -9.31 -19.16 -6.77
N LEU A 58 -9.89 -18.00 -7.01
CA LEU A 58 -9.16 -16.74 -7.14
C LEU A 58 -9.40 -15.84 -5.92
N VAL A 59 -8.34 -15.49 -5.19
CA VAL A 59 -8.39 -14.49 -4.11
C VAL A 59 -8.13 -13.13 -4.74
N ALA A 60 -9.15 -12.29 -4.80
CA ALA A 60 -9.12 -11.05 -5.58
C ALA A 60 -10.00 -9.96 -5.00
N ASN A 61 -9.65 -8.71 -5.29
CA ASN A 61 -10.46 -7.51 -5.06
C ASN A 61 -10.37 -6.56 -6.28
N GLN A 62 -10.83 -5.31 -6.14
CA GLN A 62 -10.81 -4.32 -7.22
C GLN A 62 -9.39 -4.01 -7.75
N SER A 63 -8.34 -4.26 -6.95
CA SER A 63 -6.96 -4.06 -7.39
C SER A 63 -6.39 -5.19 -8.23
N SER A 64 -7.13 -6.31 -8.33
CA SER A 64 -6.77 -7.51 -9.07
C SER A 64 -7.06 -7.30 -10.56
N ILE A 65 -6.09 -6.77 -11.29
CA ILE A 65 -6.21 -6.46 -12.72
C ILE A 65 -5.07 -7.08 -13.53
N ILE A 66 -5.35 -7.38 -14.80
CA ILE A 66 -4.41 -7.70 -15.88
C ILE A 66 -4.56 -6.59 -16.92
N GLY A 67 -3.52 -5.81 -17.14
CA GLY A 67 -3.63 -4.55 -17.85
C GLY A 67 -4.60 -3.60 -17.16
N THR A 68 -5.76 -3.34 -17.75
CA THR A 68 -6.82 -2.48 -17.19
C THR A 68 -8.11 -3.23 -16.85
N VAL A 69 -8.11 -4.57 -17.00
CA VAL A 69 -9.30 -5.40 -16.85
C VAL A 69 -9.17 -6.27 -15.59
N SER A 70 -10.27 -6.44 -14.85
CA SER A 70 -10.28 -7.36 -13.70
C SER A 70 -9.67 -8.71 -14.05
N SER A 71 -8.82 -9.26 -13.19
CA SER A 71 -8.18 -10.56 -13.42
C SER A 71 -9.20 -11.70 -13.53
N VAL A 72 -10.36 -11.62 -12.85
CA VAL A 72 -11.47 -12.56 -13.01
C VAL A 72 -11.98 -12.54 -14.44
N ASP A 73 -12.30 -11.35 -14.95
CA ASP A 73 -12.83 -11.18 -16.29
C ASP A 73 -11.81 -11.61 -17.37
N SER A 74 -10.55 -11.18 -17.20
CA SER A 74 -9.45 -11.50 -18.13
C SER A 74 -9.18 -13.01 -18.20
N LEU A 75 -9.03 -13.66 -17.04
CA LEU A 75 -8.75 -15.10 -17.00
C LEU A 75 -9.92 -15.94 -17.50
N SER A 76 -11.17 -15.55 -17.18
CA SER A 76 -12.36 -16.20 -17.71
C SER A 76 -12.44 -16.10 -19.23
N SER A 77 -12.14 -14.93 -19.82
CA SER A 77 -12.11 -14.74 -21.26
C SER A 77 -11.01 -15.56 -21.97
N LEU A 78 -9.93 -15.89 -21.24
CA LEU A 78 -8.84 -16.76 -21.71
C LEU A 78 -9.14 -18.26 -21.50
N GLY A 79 -10.37 -18.61 -21.10
CA GLY A 79 -10.82 -19.99 -20.93
C GLY A 79 -10.32 -20.67 -19.65
N ILE A 80 -9.91 -19.89 -18.64
CA ILE A 80 -9.56 -20.43 -17.33
C ILE A 80 -10.83 -20.69 -16.53
N ASN A 81 -10.94 -21.90 -15.98
CA ASN A 81 -12.08 -22.33 -15.18
C ASN A 81 -11.98 -21.78 -13.74
N ILE A 82 -12.47 -20.56 -13.50
CA ILE A 82 -12.60 -19.99 -12.17
C ILE A 82 -13.92 -20.47 -11.56
N VAL A 83 -13.83 -21.31 -10.54
CA VAL A 83 -15.02 -21.88 -9.87
C VAL A 83 -15.50 -21.04 -8.71
N LYS A 84 -14.63 -20.25 -8.10
CA LYS A 84 -14.96 -19.34 -6.98
C LYS A 84 -14.01 -18.14 -6.95
N VAL A 85 -14.53 -17.01 -6.46
CA VAL A 85 -13.73 -15.85 -6.05
C VAL A 85 -13.82 -15.72 -4.54
N PHE A 86 -12.69 -15.49 -3.89
CA PHE A 86 -12.58 -15.16 -2.47
C PHE A 86 -12.29 -13.68 -2.34
N GLY A 87 -13.25 -12.92 -1.79
CA GLY A 87 -13.16 -11.46 -1.64
C GLY A 87 -12.79 -11.07 -0.21
N PRO A 88 -11.71 -10.28 0.02
CA PRO A 88 -11.37 -9.74 1.33
C PRO A 88 -12.29 -8.58 1.73
N GLU A 89 -11.85 -7.77 2.71
CA GLU A 89 -12.53 -6.52 3.08
C GLU A 89 -12.83 -5.65 1.85
N HIS A 90 -13.93 -4.93 1.86
CA HIS A 90 -14.52 -4.17 0.74
C HIS A 90 -15.13 -5.01 -0.39
N GLY A 91 -15.05 -6.35 -0.33
CA GLY A 91 -15.62 -7.26 -1.34
C GLY A 91 -14.83 -7.30 -2.64
N PHE A 92 -15.23 -8.20 -3.53
CA PHE A 92 -14.51 -8.45 -4.78
C PHE A 92 -14.47 -7.23 -5.73
N ARG A 93 -15.58 -6.48 -5.86
CA ARG A 93 -15.62 -5.27 -6.72
C ARG A 93 -15.24 -3.97 -5.98
N GLY A 94 -14.90 -4.05 -4.69
CA GLY A 94 -14.37 -2.92 -3.92
C GLY A 94 -15.37 -1.81 -3.59
N ASN A 95 -16.65 -2.11 -3.55
CA ASN A 95 -17.72 -1.14 -3.34
C ASN A 95 -18.35 -1.17 -1.93
N ALA A 96 -17.87 -2.04 -1.04
CA ALA A 96 -18.32 -2.07 0.34
C ALA A 96 -17.58 -1.04 1.20
N SER A 97 -18.33 -0.35 2.08
CA SER A 97 -17.79 0.59 3.05
C SER A 97 -16.78 -0.07 4.00
N ASN A 98 -15.88 0.72 4.58
CA ASN A 98 -14.93 0.24 5.59
C ASN A 98 -15.67 -0.41 6.77
N GLY A 99 -15.28 -1.64 7.13
CA GLY A 99 -15.89 -2.42 8.20
C GLY A 99 -17.30 -2.95 7.91
N ALA A 100 -17.83 -2.77 6.69
CA ALA A 100 -19.13 -3.31 6.32
C ALA A 100 -19.09 -4.84 6.20
N VAL A 101 -20.19 -5.51 6.60
CA VAL A 101 -20.33 -6.95 6.42
C VAL A 101 -20.46 -7.25 4.93
N VAL A 102 -19.55 -8.07 4.41
CA VAL A 102 -19.59 -8.58 3.02
C VAL A 102 -20.12 -10.00 3.07
N ASN A 103 -21.28 -10.23 2.46
CA ASN A 103 -21.89 -11.55 2.39
C ASN A 103 -21.38 -12.33 1.17
N ASN A 104 -21.61 -13.65 1.18
CA ASN A 104 -21.46 -14.46 -0.01
C ASN A 104 -22.49 -14.04 -1.06
N GLU A 105 -22.07 -13.91 -2.30
CA GLU A 105 -22.91 -13.48 -3.41
C GLU A 105 -22.49 -14.18 -4.72
N THR A 106 -23.13 -13.88 -5.80
CA THR A 106 -22.73 -14.31 -7.15
C THR A 106 -22.37 -13.07 -7.95
N ASP A 107 -21.22 -13.08 -8.61
CA ASP A 107 -20.82 -11.97 -9.45
C ASP A 107 -21.79 -11.81 -10.63
N ALA A 108 -22.47 -10.68 -10.69
CA ALA A 108 -23.51 -10.42 -11.68
C ALA A 108 -23.01 -10.48 -13.14
N LYS A 109 -21.71 -10.26 -13.36
CA LYS A 109 -21.13 -10.24 -14.70
C LYS A 109 -20.74 -11.63 -15.20
N THR A 110 -20.14 -12.44 -14.32
CA THR A 110 -19.56 -13.74 -14.69
C THR A 110 -20.36 -14.94 -14.21
N GLY A 111 -21.31 -14.75 -13.29
CA GLY A 111 -22.04 -15.82 -12.63
C GLY A 111 -21.19 -16.64 -11.63
N ILE A 112 -19.96 -16.23 -11.35
CA ILE A 112 -19.05 -16.95 -10.46
C ILE A 112 -19.42 -16.67 -9.00
N PRO A 113 -19.53 -17.71 -8.14
CA PRO A 113 -19.74 -17.55 -6.71
C PRO A 113 -18.62 -16.74 -6.04
N ILE A 114 -18.98 -15.76 -5.22
CA ILE A 114 -18.09 -14.96 -4.40
C ILE A 114 -18.23 -15.38 -2.94
N ILE A 115 -17.14 -15.75 -2.31
CA ILE A 115 -17.04 -16.11 -0.90
C ILE A 115 -16.33 -14.96 -0.17
N SER A 116 -17.01 -14.40 0.83
CA SER A 116 -16.41 -13.36 1.67
C SER A 116 -15.38 -13.95 2.63
N LEU A 117 -14.19 -13.35 2.64
CA LEU A 117 -13.12 -13.59 3.63
C LEU A 117 -13.03 -12.44 4.64
N TYR A 118 -14.16 -11.85 5.02
CA TYR A 118 -14.22 -10.74 5.97
C TYR A 118 -15.23 -11.00 7.09
N GLY A 119 -14.97 -10.46 8.27
CA GLY A 119 -15.82 -10.60 9.44
C GLY A 119 -15.68 -11.98 10.09
N LYS A 120 -16.72 -12.80 10.11
CA LYS A 120 -16.71 -14.12 10.78
C LYS A 120 -15.94 -15.19 10.01
N ASN A 121 -15.88 -15.09 8.69
CA ASN A 121 -15.23 -16.06 7.81
C ASN A 121 -13.97 -15.45 7.20
N GLN A 122 -12.85 -15.46 7.93
CA GLN A 122 -11.58 -14.88 7.46
C GLN A 122 -10.69 -15.89 6.72
N LYS A 123 -10.92 -17.20 6.95
CA LYS A 123 -10.13 -18.30 6.37
C LYS A 123 -11.03 -19.19 5.52
N PRO A 124 -10.64 -19.54 4.28
CA PRO A 124 -11.41 -20.51 3.47
C PRO A 124 -11.57 -21.84 4.21
N THR A 125 -12.81 -22.38 4.23
CA THR A 125 -13.06 -23.66 4.87
C THR A 125 -12.71 -24.83 3.95
N LYS A 126 -12.60 -26.05 4.51
CA LYS A 126 -12.35 -27.28 3.75
C LYS A 126 -13.41 -27.50 2.66
N GLU A 127 -14.68 -27.24 2.98
CA GLU A 127 -15.81 -27.39 2.04
C GLU A 127 -15.72 -26.38 0.90
N GLN A 128 -15.30 -25.14 1.21
CA GLN A 128 -15.10 -24.10 0.21
C GLN A 128 -13.95 -24.42 -0.75
N LEU A 129 -12.97 -25.23 -0.31
CA LEU A 129 -11.81 -25.64 -1.10
C LEU A 129 -11.97 -27.02 -1.79
N ALA A 130 -13.04 -27.76 -1.53
CA ALA A 130 -13.18 -29.15 -1.96
C ALA A 130 -13.17 -29.32 -3.50
N ASP A 131 -13.79 -28.38 -4.23
CA ASP A 131 -13.91 -28.37 -5.69
C ASP A 131 -12.81 -27.54 -6.38
N ILE A 132 -11.75 -27.13 -5.66
CA ILE A 132 -10.66 -26.31 -6.17
C ILE A 132 -9.38 -27.15 -6.28
N ASP A 133 -8.68 -27.03 -7.40
CA ASP A 133 -7.39 -27.69 -7.63
C ASP A 133 -6.22 -26.79 -7.29
N LEU A 134 -6.37 -25.46 -7.49
CA LEU A 134 -5.33 -24.46 -7.30
C LEU A 134 -5.95 -23.15 -6.84
N ILE A 135 -5.34 -22.52 -5.84
CA ILE A 135 -5.67 -21.16 -5.43
C ILE A 135 -4.71 -20.18 -6.12
N VAL A 136 -5.25 -19.07 -6.63
CA VAL A 136 -4.47 -17.93 -7.14
C VAL A 136 -4.72 -16.74 -6.21
N PHE A 137 -3.66 -16.09 -5.75
CA PHE A 137 -3.73 -14.87 -4.95
C PHE A 137 -3.26 -13.67 -5.80
N ASP A 138 -4.15 -12.70 -6.00
CA ASP A 138 -3.91 -11.51 -6.82
C ASP A 138 -4.47 -10.26 -6.15
N ILE A 139 -3.83 -9.76 -5.09
CA ILE A 139 -4.25 -8.57 -4.36
C ILE A 139 -3.07 -7.61 -4.19
N GLN A 140 -3.32 -6.31 -4.37
CA GLN A 140 -2.36 -5.25 -4.09
C GLN A 140 -2.28 -4.97 -2.60
N ASP A 141 -1.07 -4.98 -2.04
CA ASP A 141 -0.77 -4.52 -0.69
C ASP A 141 -0.09 -3.14 -0.70
N VAL A 142 -0.02 -2.48 0.45
CA VAL A 142 0.62 -1.16 0.61
C VAL A 142 1.79 -1.15 1.62
N GLY A 143 2.23 -2.33 2.08
CA GLY A 143 3.45 -2.49 2.88
C GLY A 143 3.33 -2.15 4.36
N CYS A 144 2.12 -2.11 4.91
CA CYS A 144 1.86 -1.76 6.30
C CYS A 144 1.23 -2.92 7.06
N ARG A 145 1.71 -3.20 8.31
CA ARG A 145 1.14 -4.27 9.15
C ARG A 145 -0.36 -4.13 9.37
N TYR A 146 -0.87 -2.93 9.48
CA TYR A 146 -2.29 -2.64 9.73
C TYR A 146 -3.13 -2.55 8.44
N TYR A 147 -2.55 -2.88 7.28
CA TYR A 147 -3.29 -3.09 6.05
C TYR A 147 -3.56 -4.59 5.87
N THR A 148 -4.82 -5.00 6.05
CA THR A 148 -5.20 -6.38 6.39
C THR A 148 -5.07 -7.43 5.28
N ASN A 149 -4.62 -7.05 4.08
CA ASN A 149 -4.39 -8.00 2.99
C ASN A 149 -3.32 -9.05 3.31
N ILE A 150 -2.33 -8.72 4.14
CA ILE A 150 -1.34 -9.69 4.63
C ILE A 150 -1.95 -10.71 5.61
N ASN A 151 -2.99 -10.34 6.38
CA ASN A 151 -3.74 -11.28 7.21
C ASN A 151 -4.54 -12.25 6.32
N THR A 152 -5.20 -11.72 5.26
CA THR A 152 -5.90 -12.55 4.27
C THR A 152 -4.94 -13.53 3.60
N LEU A 153 -3.71 -13.10 3.26
CA LEU A 153 -2.68 -13.97 2.71
C LEU A 153 -2.37 -15.13 3.66
N GLU A 154 -2.10 -14.86 4.95
CA GLU A 154 -1.80 -15.88 5.95
C GLU A 154 -2.95 -16.88 6.07
N TYR A 155 -4.18 -16.43 6.23
CA TYR A 155 -5.35 -17.33 6.34
C TYR A 155 -5.57 -18.19 5.10
N VAL A 156 -5.32 -17.66 3.90
CA VAL A 156 -5.39 -18.41 2.66
C VAL A 156 -4.25 -19.44 2.59
N MET A 157 -3.04 -19.06 2.99
CA MET A 157 -1.89 -19.98 3.05
C MET A 157 -2.12 -21.12 4.04
N GLU A 158 -2.66 -20.83 5.23
CA GLU A 158 -3.04 -21.85 6.21
C GLU A 158 -4.08 -22.81 5.64
N ALA A 159 -5.16 -22.27 5.06
CA ALA A 159 -6.21 -23.08 4.45
C ALA A 159 -5.66 -23.99 3.33
N CYS A 160 -4.75 -23.47 2.50
CA CYS A 160 -4.06 -24.24 1.46
C CYS A 160 -3.22 -25.35 2.06
N ALA A 161 -2.41 -25.07 3.08
CA ALA A 161 -1.54 -26.05 3.73
C ALA A 161 -2.35 -27.18 4.40
N GLU A 162 -3.42 -26.83 5.14
CA GLU A 162 -4.30 -27.77 5.82
C GLU A 162 -5.07 -28.71 4.87
N ASN A 163 -5.38 -28.23 3.66
CA ASN A 163 -6.15 -28.99 2.66
C ASN A 163 -5.33 -29.47 1.47
N GLY A 164 -3.98 -29.44 1.56
CA GLY A 164 -3.09 -29.94 0.52
C GLY A 164 -3.18 -29.19 -0.81
N LYS A 165 -3.66 -27.94 -0.80
CA LYS A 165 -3.78 -27.09 -1.99
C LYS A 165 -2.48 -26.33 -2.22
N GLN A 166 -2.18 -26.04 -3.47
CA GLN A 166 -1.08 -25.15 -3.85
C GLN A 166 -1.60 -23.73 -4.02
N LEU A 167 -0.77 -22.74 -3.68
CA LEU A 167 -1.04 -21.33 -3.86
C LEU A 167 -0.13 -20.75 -4.95
N LEU A 168 -0.71 -20.14 -5.97
CA LEU A 168 -0.01 -19.30 -6.95
C LEU A 168 -0.19 -17.84 -6.57
N ILE A 169 0.89 -17.11 -6.38
CA ILE A 169 0.88 -15.69 -6.06
C ILE A 169 1.30 -14.90 -7.30
N LEU A 170 0.42 -14.02 -7.77
CA LEU A 170 0.70 -13.05 -8.81
C LEU A 170 1.22 -11.79 -8.11
N ASP A 171 2.54 -11.69 -7.94
CA ASP A 171 3.12 -10.66 -7.09
C ASP A 171 2.99 -9.26 -7.69
N ARG A 172 2.83 -8.26 -6.81
CA ARG A 172 2.64 -6.84 -7.16
C ARG A 172 3.63 -5.96 -6.42
N PRO A 173 4.08 -4.85 -7.04
CA PRO A 173 4.98 -3.93 -6.36
C PRO A 173 4.35 -3.37 -5.07
N ASN A 174 5.14 -3.23 -4.03
CA ASN A 174 4.73 -2.51 -2.84
C ASN A 174 5.05 -1.01 -3.05
N PRO A 175 4.06 -0.09 -3.03
CA PRO A 175 4.30 1.34 -3.25
C PRO A 175 5.10 1.99 -2.13
N ASN A 176 5.17 1.36 -0.95
CA ASN A 176 5.93 1.80 0.22
C ASN A 176 7.12 0.88 0.54
N ALA A 177 7.65 0.15 -0.46
CA ALA A 177 8.75 -0.80 -0.24
C ALA A 177 10.05 -0.13 0.25
N TYR A 178 10.23 1.15 -0.05
CA TYR A 178 11.39 1.95 0.33
C TYR A 178 11.52 2.18 1.85
N VAL A 179 10.45 1.91 2.63
CA VAL A 179 10.42 2.17 4.08
C VAL A 179 10.23 0.88 4.88
N VAL A 180 11.14 0.64 5.82
CA VAL A 180 11.06 -0.40 6.86
C VAL A 180 11.29 0.29 8.19
N ASP A 181 10.20 0.59 8.93
CA ASP A 181 10.28 1.46 10.11
C ASP A 181 9.13 1.24 11.10
N GLY A 182 9.32 1.79 12.29
CA GLY A 182 8.41 1.69 13.42
C GLY A 182 8.75 0.52 14.35
N PRO A 183 8.14 0.50 15.56
CA PRO A 183 8.36 -0.58 16.52
C PRO A 183 7.86 -1.91 15.96
N VAL A 184 8.65 -2.97 16.20
CA VAL A 184 8.27 -4.34 15.90
C VAL A 184 7.31 -4.83 16.97
N MET A 185 6.15 -5.37 16.58
CA MET A 185 5.27 -6.06 17.52
C MET A 185 5.98 -7.33 18.02
N THR A 186 5.98 -7.56 19.34
CA THR A 186 6.66 -8.71 19.96
C THR A 186 5.82 -9.45 21.00
N ASP A 187 4.58 -8.98 21.25
CA ASP A 187 3.72 -9.52 22.29
C ASP A 187 2.30 -9.75 21.73
N ASP A 188 1.77 -10.95 21.95
CA ASP A 188 0.45 -11.37 21.46
C ASP A 188 -0.70 -10.51 22.00
N LYS A 189 -0.52 -9.86 23.14
CA LYS A 189 -1.55 -8.95 23.69
C LYS A 189 -1.89 -7.79 22.77
N PHE A 190 -1.00 -7.42 21.83
CA PHE A 190 -1.25 -6.38 20.83
C PHE A 190 -1.81 -6.92 19.51
N LYS A 191 -1.88 -8.25 19.33
CA LYS A 191 -2.53 -8.82 18.16
C LYS A 191 -4.01 -8.44 18.10
N SER A 192 -4.47 -8.08 16.93
CA SER A 192 -5.85 -7.66 16.69
C SER A 192 -6.23 -7.92 15.23
N ALA A 193 -7.49 -7.70 14.86
CA ALA A 193 -7.94 -7.82 13.48
C ALA A 193 -7.13 -6.96 12.48
N ILE A 194 -6.48 -5.87 12.96
CA ILE A 194 -5.67 -4.97 12.14
C ILE A 194 -4.16 -5.27 12.18
N GLY A 195 -3.73 -6.35 12.83
CA GLY A 195 -2.32 -6.73 12.84
C GLY A 195 -2.10 -7.97 13.69
N ILE A 196 -1.65 -9.05 13.05
CA ILE A 196 -1.38 -10.35 13.69
C ILE A 196 0.10 -10.76 13.59
N HIS A 197 0.93 -9.99 12.86
CA HIS A 197 2.30 -10.35 12.54
C HIS A 197 3.33 -9.61 13.41
N TYR A 198 4.41 -10.30 13.78
CA TYR A 198 5.56 -9.73 14.47
C TYR A 198 6.48 -8.96 13.51
N THR A 199 5.94 -7.90 12.93
CA THR A 199 6.64 -7.02 11.99
C THR A 199 6.65 -5.58 12.52
N PRO A 200 7.50 -4.69 11.99
CA PRO A 200 7.37 -3.26 12.23
C PRO A 200 6.08 -2.71 11.60
N MET A 201 5.79 -1.45 11.81
CA MET A 201 4.62 -0.78 11.22
C MET A 201 4.65 -0.85 9.69
N THR A 202 5.84 -0.66 9.10
CA THR A 202 6.09 -0.85 7.67
C THR A 202 7.14 -1.93 7.47
N HIS A 203 6.84 -2.95 6.65
CA HIS A 203 7.71 -4.13 6.50
C HIS A 203 8.54 -4.13 5.22
N GLY A 204 8.24 -3.27 4.25
CA GLY A 204 9.01 -3.11 3.01
C GLY A 204 9.04 -4.33 2.09
N MET A 205 8.13 -5.30 2.24
CA MET A 205 8.03 -6.52 1.43
C MET A 205 6.85 -6.44 0.46
N THR A 206 6.95 -7.12 -0.68
CA THR A 206 5.80 -7.44 -1.54
C THR A 206 4.98 -8.59 -0.94
N ILE A 207 3.79 -8.86 -1.49
CA ILE A 207 2.98 -10.02 -1.06
C ILE A 207 3.72 -11.34 -1.26
N GLY A 208 4.46 -11.48 -2.37
CA GLY A 208 5.26 -12.69 -2.64
C GLY A 208 6.38 -12.89 -1.62
N GLU A 209 7.08 -11.82 -1.26
CA GLU A 209 8.12 -11.84 -0.22
C GLU A 209 7.52 -12.11 1.16
N PHE A 210 6.37 -11.51 1.45
CA PHE A 210 5.67 -11.72 2.72
C PHE A 210 5.20 -13.18 2.87
N ALA A 211 4.73 -13.81 1.79
CA ALA A 211 4.39 -15.23 1.78
C ALA A 211 5.60 -16.13 2.10
N GLN A 212 6.78 -15.81 1.56
CA GLN A 212 8.01 -16.53 1.90
C GLN A 212 8.38 -16.33 3.39
N TYR A 213 8.23 -15.09 3.89
CA TYR A 213 8.46 -14.77 5.30
C TYR A 213 7.52 -15.56 6.22
N LEU A 214 6.22 -15.65 5.92
CA LEU A 214 5.26 -16.43 6.69
C LEU A 214 5.65 -17.92 6.75
N ASN A 215 6.02 -18.49 5.62
CA ASN A 215 6.49 -19.89 5.57
C ASN A 215 7.79 -20.11 6.35
N GLY A 216 8.75 -19.20 6.21
CA GLY A 216 10.11 -19.39 6.72
C GLY A 216 10.26 -19.08 8.21
N GLU A 217 9.45 -18.19 8.76
CA GLU A 217 9.51 -17.80 10.18
C GLU A 217 8.46 -18.56 11.04
N GLY A 218 7.79 -19.58 10.48
CA GLY A 218 6.94 -20.50 11.25
C GLY A 218 5.60 -19.92 11.69
N TYR A 219 5.05 -18.97 10.93
CA TYR A 219 3.69 -18.46 11.18
C TYR A 219 2.63 -19.53 10.92
N LEU A 220 2.89 -20.40 9.95
CA LEU A 220 1.98 -21.47 9.57
C LEU A 220 2.35 -22.76 10.31
N LYS A 221 1.36 -23.51 10.79
CA LYS A 221 1.56 -24.83 11.40
C LYS A 221 2.25 -25.82 10.44
N ASN A 222 1.85 -25.78 9.17
CA ASN A 222 2.48 -26.54 8.08
C ASN A 222 2.82 -25.58 6.94
N PRO A 223 3.99 -25.70 6.29
CA PRO A 223 4.36 -24.86 5.18
C PRO A 223 3.36 -24.98 4.02
N CYS A 224 2.94 -23.86 3.47
CA CYS A 224 2.12 -23.80 2.26
C CYS A 224 3.00 -23.99 1.01
N LYS A 225 2.54 -24.80 0.06
CA LYS A 225 3.21 -24.92 -1.27
C LYS A 225 2.90 -23.69 -2.09
N ILE A 226 3.84 -22.75 -2.16
CA ILE A 226 3.68 -21.51 -2.94
C ILE A 226 4.47 -21.54 -4.25
N LYS A 227 3.90 -20.93 -5.28
CA LYS A 227 4.59 -20.53 -6.51
C LYS A 227 4.37 -19.05 -6.71
N ILE A 228 5.42 -18.28 -7.00
CA ILE A 228 5.34 -16.83 -7.15
C ILE A 228 5.68 -16.45 -8.58
N ILE A 229 4.81 -15.69 -9.24
CA ILE A 229 5.13 -14.98 -10.48
C ILE A 229 5.65 -13.61 -10.06
N LYS A 230 6.96 -13.45 -10.13
CA LYS A 230 7.66 -12.24 -9.69
C LYS A 230 7.30 -11.04 -10.55
N VAL A 231 7.31 -9.87 -9.97
CA VAL A 231 7.29 -8.59 -10.70
C VAL A 231 8.56 -8.49 -11.55
N ALA A 232 8.42 -8.10 -12.80
CA ALA A 232 9.58 -7.86 -13.67
C ALA A 232 9.99 -6.38 -13.64
N ASN A 233 11.30 -6.13 -13.80
CA ASN A 233 11.88 -4.79 -13.83
C ASN A 233 11.59 -3.96 -12.57
N TYR A 234 11.65 -4.58 -11.40
CA TYR A 234 11.31 -3.96 -10.11
C TYR A 234 12.44 -4.14 -9.10
N ASN A 235 12.63 -3.11 -8.27
CA ASN A 235 13.33 -3.17 -7.00
C ASN A 235 12.60 -2.30 -5.97
N HIS A 236 12.96 -2.44 -4.68
CA HIS A 236 12.26 -1.78 -3.58
C HIS A 236 12.39 -0.24 -3.58
N ASP A 237 13.36 0.33 -4.28
CA ASP A 237 13.58 1.77 -4.36
C ASP A 237 12.82 2.43 -5.53
N MET A 238 12.21 1.62 -6.40
CA MET A 238 11.47 2.16 -7.54
C MET A 238 10.13 2.71 -7.13
N PRO A 239 9.80 3.96 -7.49
CA PRO A 239 8.46 4.48 -7.27
C PRO A 239 7.45 3.70 -8.11
N TYR A 240 6.34 3.33 -7.49
CA TYR A 240 5.25 2.65 -8.17
C TYR A 240 3.93 3.38 -7.93
N VAL A 241 3.34 3.86 -9.01
CA VAL A 241 2.01 4.47 -9.00
C VAL A 241 0.98 3.38 -9.21
N LEU A 242 0.07 3.25 -8.25
CA LEU A 242 -0.99 2.25 -8.30
C LEU A 242 -1.97 2.55 -9.43
N PRO A 243 -2.24 1.59 -10.34
CA PRO A 243 -3.20 1.79 -11.43
C PRO A 243 -4.66 1.81 -10.93
N VAL A 244 -4.91 1.22 -9.76
CA VAL A 244 -6.22 1.16 -9.10
C VAL A 244 -6.04 1.48 -7.63
N ASN A 245 -6.97 2.25 -7.06
CA ASN A 245 -6.98 2.54 -5.64
C ASN A 245 -7.11 1.23 -4.82
N PRO A 246 -6.22 1.00 -3.84
CA PRO A 246 -6.19 -0.28 -3.11
C PRO A 246 -7.37 -0.41 -2.14
N SER A 247 -7.97 0.69 -1.72
CA SER A 247 -9.23 0.73 -0.98
C SER A 247 -9.99 2.05 -1.23
N PRO A 248 -11.29 2.14 -0.92
CA PRO A 248 -12.04 3.38 -1.08
C PRO A 248 -11.46 4.58 -0.30
N ASN A 249 -10.80 4.32 0.83
CA ASN A 249 -10.19 5.37 1.64
C ASN A 249 -8.70 5.59 1.35
N LEU A 250 -8.09 4.84 0.42
CA LEU A 250 -6.78 5.14 -0.15
C LEU A 250 -6.96 5.52 -1.63
N ASN A 251 -7.67 6.62 -1.84
CA ASN A 251 -8.21 7.02 -3.14
C ASN A 251 -7.28 7.92 -3.97
N THR A 252 -6.08 8.16 -3.48
CA THR A 252 -5.02 8.90 -4.20
C THR A 252 -3.66 8.28 -3.89
N GLN A 253 -2.70 8.47 -4.81
CA GLN A 253 -1.30 8.08 -4.56
C GLN A 253 -0.72 8.80 -3.33
N GLN A 254 -1.10 10.06 -3.10
CA GLN A 254 -0.73 10.82 -1.92
C GLN A 254 -1.17 10.12 -0.63
N ALA A 255 -2.44 9.70 -0.56
CA ALA A 255 -2.98 8.96 0.57
C ALA A 255 -2.23 7.64 0.82
N VAL A 256 -1.93 6.88 -0.24
CA VAL A 256 -1.17 5.61 -0.16
C VAL A 256 0.23 5.84 0.43
N MET A 257 0.92 6.91 0.02
CA MET A 257 2.28 7.22 0.49
C MET A 257 2.29 7.81 1.91
N LEU A 258 1.24 8.51 2.33
CA LEU A 258 1.08 9.04 3.69
C LEU A 258 0.52 8.00 4.68
N PHE A 259 -0.19 6.99 4.19
CA PHE A 259 -0.85 5.98 5.02
C PHE A 259 0.04 5.33 6.08
N PRO A 260 1.32 4.99 5.82
CA PRO A 260 2.23 4.48 6.83
C PRO A 260 2.33 5.34 8.09
N SER A 261 2.25 6.67 7.92
CA SER A 261 2.35 7.64 9.01
C SER A 261 0.98 8.08 9.55
N LEU A 262 -0.09 8.00 8.77
CA LEU A 262 -1.38 8.56 9.17
C LEU A 262 -2.37 7.54 9.73
N CYS A 263 -2.24 6.26 9.40
CA CYS A 263 -3.15 5.24 9.93
C CYS A 263 -3.09 5.10 11.46
N MET A 264 -1.97 5.49 12.08
CA MET A 264 -1.86 5.47 13.54
C MET A 264 -2.88 6.40 14.24
N PHE A 265 -3.33 7.47 13.55
CA PHE A 265 -4.29 8.41 14.10
C PHE A 265 -5.69 7.82 14.30
N GLU A 266 -6.05 6.73 13.63
CA GLU A 266 -7.31 6.02 13.91
C GLU A 266 -7.44 5.51 15.36
N GLY A 267 -6.33 5.43 16.09
CA GLY A 267 -6.30 5.12 17.52
C GLY A 267 -6.25 6.35 18.43
N THR A 268 -6.55 7.54 17.91
CA THR A 268 -6.48 8.82 18.64
C THR A 268 -7.76 9.62 18.47
N ALA A 269 -7.84 10.76 19.18
CA ALA A 269 -8.91 11.74 19.04
C ALA A 269 -8.80 12.60 17.77
N ILE A 270 -7.86 12.33 16.89
CA ILE A 270 -7.68 13.03 15.62
C ILE A 270 -8.37 12.24 14.51
N ASN A 271 -9.18 12.92 13.68
CA ASN A 271 -9.70 12.35 12.45
C ASN A 271 -8.63 12.46 11.35
N GLU A 272 -8.42 11.37 10.62
CA GLU A 272 -7.43 11.24 9.55
C GLU A 272 -8.03 11.43 8.15
N GLY A 273 -9.07 12.27 8.07
CA GLY A 273 -9.74 12.60 6.80
C GLY A 273 -10.84 11.63 6.38
N ARG A 274 -11.08 10.52 7.10
CA ARG A 274 -12.26 9.68 6.84
C ARG A 274 -13.55 10.50 6.98
N GLY A 275 -14.51 10.24 6.10
CA GLY A 275 -15.72 11.07 5.98
C GLY A 275 -15.51 12.34 5.15
N THR A 276 -14.40 12.42 4.41
CA THR A 276 -14.14 13.40 3.36
C THR A 276 -13.68 12.68 2.07
N TYR A 277 -13.52 13.41 0.98
CA TYR A 277 -12.96 12.89 -0.26
C TYR A 277 -11.41 12.94 -0.30
N THR A 278 -10.78 13.32 0.82
CA THR A 278 -9.33 13.41 1.00
C THR A 278 -8.84 12.59 2.22
N PRO A 279 -9.29 11.33 2.39
CA PRO A 279 -8.86 10.51 3.52
C PRO A 279 -7.35 10.28 3.48
N PHE A 280 -6.74 10.18 4.66
CA PHE A 280 -5.29 10.00 4.84
C PHE A 280 -4.41 11.05 4.15
N THR A 281 -4.97 12.28 3.92
CA THR A 281 -4.19 13.43 3.47
C THR A 281 -4.46 14.69 4.32
N ILE A 282 -5.36 14.58 5.30
CA ILE A 282 -5.68 15.66 6.25
C ILE A 282 -5.81 15.06 7.65
N LEU A 283 -5.51 15.87 8.67
CA LEU A 283 -5.61 15.49 10.09
C LEU A 283 -6.30 16.61 10.87
N GLY A 284 -7.20 16.26 11.78
CA GLY A 284 -7.81 17.31 12.61
C GLY A 284 -8.82 16.82 13.64
N ALA A 285 -9.19 17.72 14.54
CA ALA A 285 -10.21 17.50 15.55
C ALA A 285 -10.93 18.80 15.90
N PRO A 286 -12.18 18.75 16.40
CA PRO A 286 -12.90 19.95 16.86
C PRO A 286 -12.17 20.68 18.00
N ALA A 287 -11.52 19.93 18.90
CA ALA A 287 -10.78 20.48 20.03
C ALA A 287 -9.55 21.33 19.66
N LEU A 288 -9.14 21.31 18.37
CA LEU A 288 -8.02 22.10 17.86
C LEU A 288 -8.47 23.46 17.29
N LYS A 289 -9.74 23.85 17.49
CA LYS A 289 -10.26 25.16 17.07
C LYS A 289 -9.39 26.30 17.61
N GLY A 290 -9.05 27.25 16.73
CA GLY A 290 -8.21 28.40 17.06
C GLY A 290 -6.69 28.10 17.11
N LYS A 291 -6.26 26.84 16.96
CA LYS A 291 -4.84 26.47 16.89
C LYS A 291 -4.34 26.27 15.46
N TYR A 292 -5.24 25.92 14.55
CA TYR A 292 -4.96 25.71 13.13
C TYR A 292 -5.95 26.50 12.27
N ALA A 293 -5.48 27.05 11.15
CA ALA A 293 -6.30 27.78 10.20
C ALA A 293 -7.09 26.84 9.28
N PHE A 294 -6.50 25.68 8.92
CA PHE A 294 -7.15 24.70 8.07
C PHE A 294 -8.29 24.02 8.83
N SER A 295 -9.43 23.83 8.16
CA SER A 295 -10.57 23.13 8.73
C SER A 295 -11.35 22.35 7.68
N TYR A 296 -12.04 21.29 8.13
CA TYR A 296 -12.90 20.45 7.32
C TYR A 296 -14.00 19.82 8.17
N LYS A 297 -14.98 19.21 7.52
CA LYS A 297 -16.12 18.58 8.22
C LYS A 297 -16.30 17.15 7.72
N PRO A 298 -16.00 16.13 8.53
CA PRO A 298 -16.31 14.74 8.21
C PRO A 298 -17.82 14.52 8.12
N VAL A 299 -18.28 13.79 7.09
CA VAL A 299 -19.69 13.40 6.91
C VAL A 299 -19.77 11.90 6.60
N SER A 300 -20.96 11.32 6.66
CA SER A 300 -21.17 9.96 6.19
C SER A 300 -21.02 9.90 4.67
N ILE A 301 -20.11 9.04 4.17
CA ILE A 301 -19.90 8.80 2.74
C ILE A 301 -20.10 7.30 2.48
N PRO A 302 -21.25 6.90 1.85
CA PRO A 302 -21.50 5.51 1.47
C PRO A 302 -20.38 4.96 0.58
N GLY A 303 -20.01 3.69 0.80
CA GLY A 303 -18.92 3.05 0.06
C GLY A 303 -17.49 3.46 0.50
N MET A 304 -17.34 4.44 1.40
CA MET A 304 -16.06 4.86 1.96
C MET A 304 -16.05 4.78 3.49
N SER A 305 -16.65 5.76 4.17
CA SER A 305 -16.73 5.82 5.63
C SER A 305 -18.09 6.39 6.05
N GLU A 306 -18.96 5.54 6.58
CA GLU A 306 -20.31 5.94 6.98
C GLU A 306 -20.37 6.51 8.40
N ARG A 307 -19.42 6.15 9.24
CA ARG A 307 -19.31 6.57 10.63
C ARG A 307 -17.91 7.08 10.96
N PRO A 308 -17.46 8.16 10.29
CA PRO A 308 -16.15 8.72 10.56
C PRO A 308 -16.11 9.31 11.98
N ASN A 309 -14.91 9.35 12.56
CA ASN A 309 -14.68 10.08 13.81
C ASN A 309 -15.02 11.55 13.61
N HIS A 310 -15.65 12.19 14.61
CA HIS A 310 -16.13 13.59 14.55
C HIS A 310 -17.15 13.88 13.44
N LYS A 311 -17.95 12.87 13.04
CA LYS A 311 -19.00 13.06 12.04
C LYS A 311 -19.83 14.32 12.33
N ASP A 312 -20.08 15.11 11.29
CA ASP A 312 -20.88 16.35 11.29
C ASP A 312 -20.30 17.52 12.14
N SER A 313 -19.09 17.35 12.71
CA SER A 313 -18.38 18.40 13.46
C SER A 313 -17.26 19.02 12.62
N VAL A 314 -17.01 20.33 12.79
CA VAL A 314 -15.87 20.99 12.12
C VAL A 314 -14.59 20.62 12.85
N CYS A 315 -13.67 19.98 12.14
CA CYS A 315 -12.31 19.66 12.60
C CYS A 315 -11.33 20.73 12.13
N TYR A 316 -10.33 21.01 12.94
CA TYR A 316 -9.23 21.93 12.65
C TYR A 316 -7.91 21.16 12.74
N GLY A 317 -6.93 21.47 11.88
CA GLY A 317 -5.66 20.74 11.90
C GLY A 317 -4.78 20.94 10.68
N LEU A 318 -4.21 19.86 10.13
CA LEU A 318 -3.20 19.86 9.09
C LEU A 318 -3.77 19.42 7.74
N ASP A 319 -3.41 20.16 6.69
CA ASP A 319 -3.58 19.73 5.30
C ASP A 319 -2.25 19.21 4.75
N LEU A 320 -2.20 17.92 4.46
CA LEU A 320 -1.05 17.23 3.90
C LEU A 320 -1.28 16.81 2.43
N SER A 321 -2.37 17.27 1.81
CA SER A 321 -2.72 16.92 0.42
C SER A 321 -1.63 17.32 -0.59
N THR A 322 -0.86 18.36 -0.28
CA THR A 322 0.27 18.85 -1.08
C THR A 322 1.63 18.59 -0.44
N TYR A 323 1.69 17.75 0.61
CA TYR A 323 2.95 17.44 1.27
C TYR A 323 3.94 16.81 0.28
N ALA A 324 5.18 17.28 0.30
CA ALA A 324 6.23 16.78 -0.59
C ALA A 324 6.64 15.35 -0.21
N ILE A 325 6.04 14.35 -0.85
CA ILE A 325 6.27 12.91 -0.59
C ILE A 325 7.75 12.52 -0.70
N ASP A 326 8.52 13.18 -1.56
CA ASP A 326 9.97 12.97 -1.67
C ASP A 326 10.71 13.07 -0.33
N ARG A 327 10.18 13.83 0.63
CA ARG A 327 10.75 13.91 1.98
C ARG A 327 10.64 12.59 2.72
N LEU A 328 9.48 11.91 2.64
CA LEU A 328 9.28 10.58 3.23
C LEU A 328 10.14 9.54 2.52
N VAL A 329 10.16 9.55 1.19
CA VAL A 329 10.97 8.63 0.39
C VAL A 329 12.45 8.76 0.74
N LYS A 330 12.97 10.00 0.85
CA LYS A 330 14.38 10.27 1.20
C LYS A 330 14.72 9.90 2.65
N SER A 331 13.80 10.13 3.59
CA SER A 331 14.02 9.80 5.00
C SER A 331 13.98 8.28 5.25
N ARG A 332 13.25 7.51 4.43
CA ARG A 332 12.95 6.08 4.64
C ARG A 332 12.34 5.80 6.02
N GLN A 333 11.56 6.75 6.53
CA GLN A 333 10.96 6.72 7.85
C GLN A 333 9.49 7.11 7.80
N ILE A 334 8.70 6.55 8.72
CA ILE A 334 7.38 7.08 9.03
C ILE A 334 7.53 8.42 9.73
N SER A 335 6.60 9.36 9.55
CA SER A 335 6.64 10.64 10.26
C SER A 335 5.99 10.51 11.65
N LEU A 336 6.75 10.78 12.70
CA LEU A 336 6.22 10.96 14.05
C LEU A 336 5.95 12.43 14.37
N SER A 337 6.50 13.37 13.59
CA SER A 337 6.38 14.81 13.85
C SER A 337 4.92 15.26 13.95
N TRP A 338 4.05 14.76 13.07
CA TRP A 338 2.61 15.09 13.11
C TRP A 338 1.92 14.56 14.35
N LEU A 339 2.30 13.35 14.82
CA LEU A 339 1.75 12.78 16.06
C LEU A 339 2.17 13.62 17.28
N ILE A 340 3.45 13.96 17.37
CA ILE A 340 4.00 14.78 18.46
C ILE A 340 3.38 16.19 18.43
N GLU A 341 3.28 16.82 17.27
CA GLU A 341 2.69 18.13 17.07
C GLU A 341 1.23 18.16 17.53
N LEU A 342 0.40 17.26 17.00
CA LEU A 342 -1.03 17.23 17.30
C LEU A 342 -1.30 16.79 18.75
N TYR A 343 -0.51 15.86 19.30
CA TYR A 343 -0.57 15.55 20.73
C TYR A 343 -0.27 16.81 21.57
N ASN A 344 0.80 17.53 21.29
CA ASN A 344 1.17 18.75 22.03
C ASN A 344 0.11 19.85 21.88
N ALA A 345 -0.53 19.97 20.74
CA ALA A 345 -1.60 20.93 20.50
C ALA A 345 -2.95 20.55 21.12
N TYR A 346 -3.23 19.26 21.28
CA TYR A 346 -4.53 18.78 21.77
C TYR A 346 -4.75 19.16 23.24
N PRO A 347 -5.88 19.81 23.60
CA PRO A 347 -6.06 20.33 24.96
C PRO A 347 -6.31 19.26 26.02
N ASP A 348 -7.04 18.19 25.65
CA ASP A 348 -7.40 17.10 26.56
C ASP A 348 -6.46 15.90 26.37
N LYS A 349 -5.27 15.98 26.96
CA LYS A 349 -4.22 14.95 26.85
C LYS A 349 -4.68 13.56 27.30
N ALA A 350 -5.53 13.51 28.32
CA ALA A 350 -6.00 12.27 28.91
C ALA A 350 -6.84 11.44 27.91
N ASN A 351 -7.58 12.12 27.03
CA ASN A 351 -8.45 11.51 26.05
C ASN A 351 -7.89 11.55 24.60
N PHE A 352 -6.59 11.86 24.44
CA PHE A 352 -5.98 11.87 23.10
C PHE A 352 -5.89 10.49 22.48
N PHE A 353 -5.48 9.48 23.25
CA PHE A 353 -5.44 8.08 22.81
C PHE A 353 -6.76 7.40 23.15
N THR A 354 -7.44 6.86 22.13
CA THR A 354 -8.77 6.28 22.30
C THR A 354 -8.70 4.89 22.98
N PRO A 355 -9.73 4.53 23.77
CA PRO A 355 -9.77 3.20 24.41
C PRO A 355 -9.70 2.06 23.40
N GLY A 356 -9.02 0.99 23.76
CA GLY A 356 -8.95 -0.26 23.05
C GLY A 356 -9.44 -1.42 23.92
N ARG A 357 -8.51 -2.08 24.65
CA ARG A 357 -8.79 -3.09 25.67
C ARG A 357 -8.59 -2.47 27.04
N ALA A 358 -9.61 -1.82 27.54
CA ALA A 358 -9.52 -1.02 28.76
C ALA A 358 -9.14 -1.83 30.01
N ASP A 359 -9.53 -3.11 30.07
CA ASP A 359 -9.18 -4.07 31.11
C ASP A 359 -7.66 -4.38 31.19
N GLN A 360 -6.92 -4.11 30.11
CA GLN A 360 -5.48 -4.36 29.99
C GLN A 360 -4.64 -3.08 29.83
N ASP A 361 -5.23 -1.90 30.01
CA ASP A 361 -4.59 -0.59 29.69
C ASP A 361 -3.99 -0.55 28.28
N ILE A 362 -4.68 -1.14 27.30
CA ILE A 362 -4.28 -1.13 25.89
C ILE A 362 -5.20 -0.19 25.12
N SER A 363 -4.64 0.88 24.56
CA SER A 363 -5.39 1.80 23.70
C SER A 363 -5.59 1.24 22.28
N ALA A 364 -6.54 1.80 21.54
CA ALA A 364 -6.69 1.47 20.12
C ALA A 364 -5.45 1.86 19.30
N PHE A 365 -4.71 2.88 19.76
CA PHE A 365 -3.41 3.25 19.22
C PHE A 365 -2.38 2.14 19.41
N ASP A 366 -2.28 1.56 20.61
CA ASP A 366 -1.32 0.49 20.93
C ASP A 366 -1.52 -0.75 20.06
N LEU A 367 -2.79 -1.11 19.77
CA LEU A 367 -3.12 -2.22 18.88
C LEU A 367 -2.62 -1.98 17.44
N ARG A 368 -2.65 -0.72 16.96
CA ARG A 368 -2.11 -0.36 15.65
C ARG A 368 -0.59 -0.36 15.64
N ILE A 369 0.00 0.22 16.68
CA ILE A 369 1.47 0.33 16.78
C ILE A 369 2.12 -1.02 17.10
N GLY A 370 1.40 -1.95 17.76
CA GLY A 370 1.91 -3.24 18.21
C GLY A 370 2.72 -3.17 19.51
N THR A 371 2.63 -2.06 20.23
CA THR A 371 3.25 -1.84 21.54
C THR A 371 2.63 -0.61 22.21
N ASP A 372 2.64 -0.58 23.54
CA ASP A 372 2.23 0.58 24.34
C ASP A 372 3.38 1.59 24.58
N GLN A 373 4.61 1.22 24.18
CA GLN A 373 5.81 2.03 24.45
C GLN A 373 5.74 3.39 23.76
N LEU A 374 5.32 3.45 22.49
CA LEU A 374 5.24 4.71 21.77
C LEU A 374 4.25 5.68 22.41
N ARG A 375 3.06 5.19 22.84
CA ARG A 375 2.08 5.99 23.56
C ARG A 375 2.69 6.55 24.87
N LYS A 376 3.32 5.70 25.66
CA LYS A 376 3.95 6.09 26.92
C LYS A 376 5.07 7.12 26.72
N GLN A 377 5.88 6.95 25.69
CA GLN A 377 6.96 7.90 25.36
C GLN A 377 6.40 9.25 24.88
N ILE A 378 5.34 9.27 24.08
CA ILE A 378 4.66 10.52 23.66
C ILE A 378 4.10 11.25 24.88
N ILE A 379 3.41 10.54 25.79
CA ILE A 379 2.85 11.10 27.05
C ILE A 379 3.97 11.68 27.93
N ALA A 380 5.10 11.00 28.01
CA ALA A 380 6.26 11.43 28.80
C ALA A 380 7.07 12.57 28.14
N GLY A 381 6.72 13.00 26.93
CA GLY A 381 7.44 14.06 26.22
C GLY A 381 8.84 13.65 25.73
N VAL A 382 9.07 12.35 25.49
CA VAL A 382 10.35 11.85 24.99
C VAL A 382 10.60 12.40 23.57
N SER A 383 11.83 12.78 23.27
CA SER A 383 12.21 13.31 21.95
C SER A 383 12.00 12.28 20.85
N GLU A 384 11.66 12.74 19.61
CA GLU A 384 11.53 11.83 18.46
C GLU A 384 12.79 11.00 18.24
N ALA A 385 13.96 11.58 18.44
CA ALA A 385 15.24 10.89 18.30
C ALA A 385 15.39 9.72 19.28
N ASP A 386 15.04 9.93 20.56
CA ASP A 386 15.10 8.88 21.58
C ASP A 386 14.00 7.83 21.38
N ILE A 387 12.81 8.23 20.95
CA ILE A 387 11.75 7.30 20.56
C ILE A 387 12.26 6.37 19.46
N ARG A 388 12.84 6.89 18.37
CA ARG A 388 13.37 6.07 17.28
C ARG A 388 14.48 5.15 17.73
N LYS A 389 15.39 5.65 18.58
CA LYS A 389 16.47 4.86 19.16
C LYS A 389 15.94 3.67 19.99
N SER A 390 14.79 3.81 20.64
CA SER A 390 14.23 2.75 21.48
C SER A 390 13.79 1.51 20.71
N TRP A 391 13.33 1.64 19.46
CA TRP A 391 12.93 0.49 18.64
C TRP A 391 13.98 0.00 17.66
N GLU A 392 15.10 0.73 17.50
CA GLU A 392 16.15 0.41 16.53
C GLU A 392 16.69 -1.03 16.64
N PRO A 393 16.97 -1.58 17.86
CA PRO A 393 17.46 -2.96 17.98
C PRO A 393 16.48 -4.00 17.41
N GLY A 394 15.18 -3.84 17.67
CA GLY A 394 14.14 -4.71 17.15
C GLY A 394 14.01 -4.58 15.63
N LEU A 395 14.09 -3.35 15.13
CA LEU A 395 14.01 -3.05 13.71
C LEU A 395 15.19 -3.64 12.93
N GLN A 396 16.41 -3.56 13.44
CA GLN A 396 17.61 -4.16 12.83
C GLN A 396 17.49 -5.69 12.79
N LYS A 397 17.01 -6.31 13.88
CA LYS A 397 16.74 -7.75 13.90
C LYS A 397 15.73 -8.14 12.81
N PHE A 398 14.64 -7.40 12.69
CA PHE A 398 13.65 -7.65 11.64
C PHE A 398 14.23 -7.47 10.25
N LYS A 399 14.99 -6.41 10.00
CA LYS A 399 15.66 -6.18 8.70
C LYS A 399 16.57 -7.35 8.31
N ALA A 400 17.32 -7.92 9.26
CA ALA A 400 18.16 -9.10 9.02
C ALA A 400 17.33 -10.36 8.69
N ILE A 401 16.19 -10.56 9.35
CA ILE A 401 15.26 -11.66 9.04
C ILE A 401 14.66 -11.45 7.65
N ARG A 402 14.13 -10.25 7.36
CA ARG A 402 13.52 -9.87 6.08
C ARG A 402 14.42 -10.18 4.88
N MET A 403 15.73 -9.90 4.98
CA MET A 403 16.70 -10.14 3.91
C MET A 403 16.71 -11.57 3.37
N LYS A 404 16.34 -12.56 4.17
CA LYS A 404 16.27 -13.99 3.75
C LYS A 404 15.17 -14.25 2.72
N TYR A 405 14.16 -13.38 2.67
CA TYR A 405 12.90 -13.59 1.94
C TYR A 405 12.70 -12.64 0.77
N LEU A 406 13.66 -11.74 0.54
CA LEU A 406 13.56 -10.80 -0.57
C LEU A 406 13.72 -11.50 -1.92
N LEU A 407 12.86 -11.11 -2.84
CA LEU A 407 12.84 -11.57 -4.25
C LEU A 407 13.45 -10.54 -5.18
N TYR A 408 13.57 -9.30 -4.71
CA TYR A 408 13.98 -8.13 -5.47
C TYR A 408 15.12 -7.40 -4.75
N PRO A 409 16.02 -6.72 -5.52
CA PRO A 409 17.07 -5.87 -4.95
C PRO A 409 16.52 -4.72 -4.08
#